data_6b8549bf858a44639f505aca1b39eee9
#
_entry.id   6b8549bf858a44639f505aca1b39eee9
#
_cell.length_a   1.000
_cell.length_b   1.000
_cell.length_c   1.000
_cell.angle_alpha   90.00
_cell.angle_beta   90.00
_cell.angle_gamma   90.00
#
_symmetry.space_group_name_H-M   'P 1'
#
loop_
_entity.id
_entity.type
_entity.pdbx_description
1 polymer ?
#
loop_
_entity_poly.entity_id
_entity_poly.type
_entity_poly.pdbx_seq_one_letter_code
_entity_poly.pdbx_strand_id
1 'polypeptide(L)'
;MLKGWLLAIVVVTSVGLGVRPAAAEWFADIFAGLSLTDSHDVKMSDRGIGPSRYDDVDFEKSLAWGGRVGRYFDALPFLGLGVDFFRYYPNIGGQSVNVRGCFLPGGCGTGRGGTGYFETDANAISVDLMLRLPLLKSDDAPQGRVQPYVAVGPPLFITTITPRATRQFHNQESDTDVSFGFKGAAGVAVQVYKNLAVFGEYRFTHVSPEFQLHDAALNKATLRTDLDTHSALVGISARW
;
A
#
# COMPACT_ATOMS: atom_id res chain seq x y z
N MET A 1 -2.84 -26.59 15.09
CA MET A 1 -2.52 -25.74 13.96
C MET A 1 -1.91 -24.47 14.50
N LEU A 2 -0.61 -24.51 14.83
CA LEU A 2 0.17 -23.42 15.41
C LEU A 2 1.57 -23.51 14.82
N LYS A 3 1.78 -22.89 13.65
CA LYS A 3 3.12 -22.68 13.07
C LYS A 3 3.04 -21.47 12.14
N GLY A 4 3.42 -20.30 12.61
CA GLY A 4 3.49 -19.09 11.77
C GLY A 4 3.90 -17.81 12.49
N TRP A 5 4.40 -17.85 13.73
CA TRP A 5 4.68 -16.64 14.52
C TRP A 5 6.13 -16.55 15.02
N LEU A 6 7.11 -16.93 14.21
CA LEU A 6 8.52 -16.92 14.64
C LEU A 6 9.47 -16.40 13.53
N LEU A 7 9.18 -15.21 12.98
CA LEU A 7 10.15 -14.54 12.07
C LEU A 7 10.12 -13.01 12.14
N ALA A 8 9.74 -12.43 13.27
CA ALA A 8 9.66 -10.97 13.42
C ALA A 8 10.49 -10.39 14.58
N ILE A 9 11.45 -11.09 15.14
CA ILE A 9 12.28 -10.56 16.24
C ILE A 9 13.73 -11.02 16.04
N VAL A 10 14.46 -10.42 15.13
CA VAL A 10 15.94 -10.33 15.17
C VAL A 10 16.40 -9.21 14.23
N VAL A 11 16.31 -7.96 14.60
CA VAL A 11 17.20 -6.86 14.14
C VAL A 11 17.08 -5.65 15.09
N VAL A 12 17.30 -5.83 16.38
CA VAL A 12 17.48 -4.67 17.28
C VAL A 12 18.53 -5.04 18.34
N THR A 13 19.77 -5.26 17.94
CA THR A 13 20.89 -5.22 18.90
C THR A 13 22.20 -5.00 18.14
N SER A 14 22.44 -3.74 17.75
CA SER A 14 23.81 -3.20 17.65
C SER A 14 23.76 -1.67 17.66
N VAL A 15 23.30 -1.08 18.77
CA VAL A 15 23.50 0.34 19.04
C VAL A 15 24.90 0.50 19.63
N GLY A 16 25.88 0.58 18.75
CA GLY A 16 27.24 1.02 19.09
C GLY A 16 27.26 2.54 19.21
N LEU A 17 27.30 3.07 20.42
CA LEU A 17 27.54 4.48 20.73
C LEU A 17 28.94 4.90 20.25
N GLY A 18 29.01 5.49 19.08
CA GLY A 18 30.23 6.11 18.54
C GLY A 18 29.88 7.40 17.84
N VAL A 19 30.03 8.53 18.53
CA VAL A 19 29.89 9.87 17.95
C VAL A 19 31.01 10.09 16.94
N ARG A 20 30.68 10.09 15.62
CA ARG A 20 31.58 10.56 14.56
C ARG A 20 30.85 11.61 13.73
N PRO A 21 31.53 12.74 13.38
CA PRO A 21 30.94 13.76 12.52
C PRO A 21 30.81 13.22 11.08
N ALA A 22 29.69 13.53 10.44
CA ALA A 22 29.36 13.22 9.03
C ALA A 22 29.33 11.72 8.65
N ALA A 23 28.84 10.86 9.54
CA ALA A 23 28.58 9.47 9.19
C ALA A 23 27.20 9.32 8.56
N ALA A 24 27.06 8.37 7.65
CA ALA A 24 25.79 7.94 7.10
C ALA A 24 24.77 7.80 8.20
N GLU A 25 23.61 8.41 8.02
CA GLU A 25 22.52 8.33 8.98
C GLU A 25 21.63 7.16 8.63
N TRP A 26 21.58 6.18 9.50
CA TRP A 26 20.58 5.14 9.47
C TRP A 26 19.28 5.66 10.06
N PHE A 27 18.17 5.17 9.57
CA PHE A 27 16.87 5.46 10.15
C PHE A 27 15.96 4.24 10.14
N ALA A 28 15.07 4.19 11.10
CA ALA A 28 13.97 3.24 11.17
C ALA A 28 12.69 3.98 11.54
N ASP A 29 11.69 3.81 10.71
CA ASP A 29 10.40 4.49 10.81
C ASP A 29 9.30 3.47 11.12
N ILE A 30 8.35 3.88 11.96
CA ILE A 30 7.04 3.25 12.09
C ILE A 30 5.97 4.30 11.85
N PHE A 31 4.92 3.93 11.14
CA PHE A 31 3.87 4.88 10.77
C PHE A 31 2.49 4.23 10.71
N ALA A 32 1.47 5.05 10.87
CA ALA A 32 0.08 4.69 10.63
C ALA A 32 -0.69 5.91 10.13
N GLY A 33 -1.85 5.67 9.53
CA GLY A 33 -2.71 6.73 9.03
C GLY A 33 -3.92 6.19 8.29
N LEU A 34 -4.47 7.01 7.41
CA LEU A 34 -5.65 6.70 6.62
C LEU A 34 -5.30 6.57 5.15
N SER A 35 -5.90 5.59 4.50
CA SER A 35 -5.83 5.39 3.05
C SER A 35 -7.21 5.54 2.42
N LEU A 36 -7.21 6.22 1.28
CA LEU A 36 -8.35 6.44 0.41
C LEU A 36 -7.97 5.88 -0.96
N THR A 37 -8.71 4.90 -1.44
CA THR A 37 -8.54 4.36 -2.78
C THR A 37 -9.62 4.98 -3.66
N ASP A 38 -9.21 5.48 -4.82
CA ASP A 38 -10.14 6.11 -5.78
C ASP A 38 -11.10 5.07 -6.36
N SER A 39 -12.28 5.53 -6.78
CA SER A 39 -13.25 4.69 -7.47
C SER A 39 -12.70 4.28 -8.82
N HIS A 40 -12.75 2.98 -9.09
CA HIS A 40 -12.28 2.42 -10.37
C HIS A 40 -13.27 1.42 -10.96
N ASP A 41 -13.11 1.17 -12.24
CA ASP A 41 -13.85 0.13 -12.91
C ASP A 41 -13.32 -1.25 -12.57
N VAL A 42 -14.23 -2.14 -12.19
CA VAL A 42 -13.91 -3.56 -12.02
C VAL A 42 -14.34 -4.31 -13.29
N LYS A 43 -13.38 -4.89 -13.97
CA LYS A 43 -13.59 -5.72 -15.16
C LYS A 43 -13.66 -7.18 -14.73
N MET A 44 -14.73 -7.85 -15.11
CA MET A 44 -14.90 -9.27 -14.87
C MET A 44 -14.99 -10.00 -16.21
N SER A 45 -14.25 -11.08 -16.33
CA SER A 45 -14.32 -11.99 -17.48
C SER A 45 -14.64 -13.38 -16.96
N ASP A 46 -15.80 -13.89 -17.32
CA ASP A 46 -16.30 -15.20 -16.92
C ASP A 46 -16.58 -16.05 -18.17
N ARG A 47 -16.30 -17.35 -18.09
CA ARG A 47 -16.56 -18.27 -19.19
C ARG A 47 -18.06 -18.54 -19.41
N GLY A 48 -18.91 -18.27 -18.40
CA GLY A 48 -20.35 -18.53 -18.45
C GLY A 48 -21.18 -17.31 -18.85
N ILE A 49 -20.74 -16.09 -18.51
CA ILE A 49 -21.53 -14.86 -18.63
C ILE A 49 -20.92 -13.87 -19.64
N GLY A 50 -19.69 -14.11 -20.09
CA GLY A 50 -18.96 -13.17 -20.97
C GLY A 50 -18.40 -11.95 -20.20
N PRO A 51 -17.66 -11.07 -20.91
CA PRO A 51 -17.00 -9.93 -20.28
C PRO A 51 -18.02 -8.92 -19.74
N SER A 52 -17.85 -8.53 -18.49
CA SER A 52 -18.63 -7.46 -17.87
C SER A 52 -17.74 -6.44 -17.19
N ARG A 53 -18.24 -5.21 -17.08
CA ARG A 53 -17.56 -4.10 -16.43
C ARG A 53 -18.52 -3.44 -15.47
N TYR A 54 -18.08 -3.27 -14.26
CA TYR A 54 -18.74 -2.53 -13.20
C TYR A 54 -18.10 -1.15 -13.17
N ASP A 55 -18.86 -0.10 -13.51
CA ASP A 55 -18.35 1.26 -13.62
C ASP A 55 -18.35 1.92 -12.23
N ASP A 56 -17.29 2.67 -11.92
CA ASP A 56 -17.14 3.53 -10.74
C ASP A 56 -17.42 2.78 -9.41
N VAL A 57 -16.71 1.70 -9.18
CA VAL A 57 -16.78 0.96 -7.91
C VAL A 57 -16.00 1.72 -6.84
N ASP A 58 -16.69 2.09 -5.77
CA ASP A 58 -16.11 2.79 -4.62
C ASP A 58 -15.41 1.81 -3.68
N PHE A 59 -14.27 2.22 -3.15
CA PHE A 59 -13.53 1.51 -2.11
C PHE A 59 -13.73 2.19 -0.75
N GLU A 60 -13.80 1.37 0.30
CA GLU A 60 -13.92 1.88 1.66
C GLU A 60 -12.62 2.52 2.14
N LYS A 61 -12.74 3.58 2.94
CA LYS A 61 -11.60 4.17 3.64
C LYS A 61 -11.01 3.16 4.60
N SER A 62 -9.70 3.07 4.65
CA SER A 62 -9.03 2.08 5.48
C SER A 62 -7.91 2.66 6.32
N LEU A 63 -7.53 1.94 7.38
CA LEU A 63 -6.31 2.19 8.10
C LEU A 63 -5.13 1.69 7.27
N ALA A 64 -4.07 2.50 7.20
CA ALA A 64 -2.77 2.08 6.68
C ALA A 64 -1.73 2.11 7.79
N TRP A 65 -0.81 1.17 7.79
CA TRP A 65 0.30 1.13 8.72
C TRP A 65 1.50 0.41 8.13
N GLY A 66 2.67 0.67 8.68
CA GLY A 66 3.88 0.06 8.17
C GLY A 66 5.14 0.50 8.88
N GLY A 67 6.27 0.17 8.26
CA GLY A 67 7.59 0.57 8.71
C GLY A 67 8.57 0.68 7.55
N ARG A 68 9.59 1.47 7.76
CA ARG A 68 10.65 1.68 6.79
C ARG A 68 11.99 1.69 7.50
N VAL A 69 12.99 1.07 6.89
CA VAL A 69 14.39 1.15 7.33
C VAL A 69 15.22 1.62 6.17
N GLY A 70 16.21 2.47 6.45
CA GLY A 70 17.04 2.99 5.37
C GLY A 70 18.28 3.71 5.87
N ARG A 71 19.01 4.25 4.91
CA ARG A 71 20.26 4.96 5.14
C ARG A 71 20.40 6.12 4.18
N TYR A 72 20.83 7.28 4.70
CA TYR A 72 21.33 8.39 3.90
C TYR A 72 22.83 8.24 3.72
N PHE A 73 23.35 8.60 2.53
CA PHE A 73 24.74 8.40 2.17
C PHE A 73 25.65 9.48 2.76
N ASP A 74 26.85 9.09 3.18
CA ASP A 74 27.87 10.03 3.71
C ASP A 74 28.26 11.09 2.69
N ALA A 75 28.53 10.66 1.44
CA ALA A 75 28.96 11.54 0.37
C ALA A 75 27.85 12.48 -0.14
N LEU A 76 26.59 12.08 0.02
CA LEU A 76 25.40 12.77 -0.45
C LEU A 76 24.32 12.74 0.65
N PRO A 77 24.42 13.55 1.71
CA PRO A 77 23.54 13.47 2.89
C PRO A 77 22.07 13.78 2.60
N PHE A 78 21.77 14.31 1.43
CA PHE A 78 20.40 14.54 0.93
C PHE A 78 19.81 13.33 0.22
N LEU A 79 20.63 12.33 -0.15
CA LEU A 79 20.23 11.14 -0.89
C LEU A 79 20.28 9.91 0.02
N GLY A 80 19.27 9.09 -0.04
CA GLY A 80 19.17 7.86 0.74
C GLY A 80 18.43 6.74 -0.01
N LEU A 81 18.55 5.54 0.54
CA LEU A 81 17.79 4.37 0.14
C LEU A 81 17.05 3.81 1.36
N GLY A 82 15.83 3.37 1.15
CA GLY A 82 15.01 2.73 2.16
C GLY A 82 14.33 1.47 1.66
N VAL A 83 14.09 0.53 2.55
CA VAL A 83 13.16 -0.58 2.35
C VAL A 83 11.93 -0.28 3.16
N ASP A 84 10.79 -0.24 2.51
CA ASP A 84 9.51 0.16 3.08
C ASP A 84 8.52 -1.01 2.96
N PHE A 85 7.85 -1.29 4.05
CA PHE A 85 6.70 -2.19 4.12
C PHE A 85 5.49 -1.41 4.58
N PHE A 86 4.35 -1.57 3.86
CA PHE A 86 3.08 -1.02 4.34
C PHE A 86 1.90 -1.91 3.97
N ARG A 87 0.81 -1.74 4.72
CA ARG A 87 -0.41 -2.52 4.59
C ARG A 87 -1.63 -1.63 4.71
N TYR A 88 -2.64 -1.88 3.87
CA TYR A 88 -3.94 -1.21 3.91
C TYR A 88 -5.04 -2.13 3.37
N TYR A 89 -6.31 -1.74 3.49
CA TYR A 89 -7.46 -2.60 3.25
C TYR A 89 -8.48 -1.91 2.34
N PRO A 90 -8.29 -1.91 1.01
CA PRO A 90 -9.23 -1.30 0.05
C PRO A 90 -10.44 -2.21 -0.15
N ASN A 91 -11.29 -2.34 0.87
CA ASN A 91 -12.49 -3.17 0.80
C ASN A 91 -13.50 -2.57 -0.17
N ILE A 92 -14.30 -3.44 -0.80
CA ILE A 92 -15.42 -3.04 -1.63
C ILE A 92 -16.69 -3.31 -0.82
N GLY A 93 -17.41 -2.24 -0.46
CA GLY A 93 -18.72 -2.32 0.17
C GLY A 93 -19.80 -2.76 -0.81
N GLY A 94 -20.90 -3.31 -0.28
CA GLY A 94 -22.07 -3.62 -1.10
C GLY A 94 -22.72 -2.36 -1.65
N GLN A 95 -22.61 -2.12 -2.95
CA GLN A 95 -23.10 -0.93 -3.63
C GLN A 95 -23.80 -1.27 -4.95
N SER A 96 -24.61 -0.34 -5.46
CA SER A 96 -25.31 -0.48 -6.74
C SER A 96 -24.62 0.40 -7.76
N VAL A 97 -24.03 -0.22 -8.77
CA VAL A 97 -23.24 0.44 -9.83
C VAL A 97 -23.83 0.14 -11.20
N ASN A 98 -23.41 0.89 -12.21
CA ASN A 98 -23.72 0.59 -13.60
C ASN A 98 -22.88 -0.62 -14.06
N VAL A 99 -23.53 -1.59 -14.67
CA VAL A 99 -22.89 -2.78 -15.20
C VAL A 99 -23.10 -2.82 -16.70
N ARG A 100 -22.03 -2.93 -17.45
CA ARG A 100 -22.04 -3.18 -18.89
C ARG A 100 -21.51 -4.58 -19.13
N GLY A 101 -22.23 -5.39 -19.87
CA GLY A 101 -21.77 -6.74 -20.12
C GLY A 101 -22.60 -7.49 -21.16
N CYS A 102 -22.10 -8.68 -21.50
CA CYS A 102 -22.78 -9.58 -22.40
C CYS A 102 -23.31 -10.76 -21.57
N PHE A 103 -24.62 -10.85 -21.46
CA PHE A 103 -25.30 -11.88 -20.67
C PHE A 103 -25.87 -12.93 -21.63
N LEU A 104 -25.35 -14.14 -21.61
CA LEU A 104 -25.84 -15.23 -22.44
C LEU A 104 -27.15 -15.81 -21.84
N PRO A 105 -28.23 -16.03 -22.63
CA PRO A 105 -28.41 -15.86 -24.07
C PRO A 105 -28.96 -14.45 -24.48
N GLY A 106 -29.02 -13.46 -23.58
CA GLY A 106 -29.76 -12.22 -23.74
C GLY A 106 -29.05 -11.12 -24.55
N GLY A 107 -27.78 -11.32 -24.98
CA GLY A 107 -27.00 -10.30 -25.69
C GLY A 107 -26.25 -9.33 -24.76
N CYS A 108 -25.65 -8.28 -25.36
CA CYS A 108 -24.89 -7.26 -24.61
C CYS A 108 -25.79 -6.07 -24.27
N GLY A 109 -25.64 -5.53 -23.05
CA GLY A 109 -26.44 -4.38 -22.60
C GLY A 109 -25.84 -3.70 -21.38
N THR A 110 -26.52 -2.66 -20.92
CA THR A 110 -26.21 -1.94 -19.69
C THR A 110 -27.36 -2.05 -18.71
N GLY A 111 -27.05 -2.18 -17.42
CA GLY A 111 -28.03 -2.24 -16.36
C GLY A 111 -27.44 -1.81 -15.03
N ARG A 112 -28.22 -1.87 -13.95
CA ARG A 112 -27.72 -1.69 -12.59
C ARG A 112 -27.50 -3.06 -11.94
N GLY A 113 -26.35 -3.23 -11.29
CA GLY A 113 -26.01 -4.45 -10.55
C GLY A 113 -25.38 -4.12 -9.19
N GLY A 114 -25.52 -5.05 -8.24
CA GLY A 114 -24.84 -4.96 -6.96
C GLY A 114 -23.45 -5.58 -7.03
N THR A 115 -22.46 -4.97 -6.39
CA THR A 115 -21.08 -5.50 -6.33
C THR A 115 -20.96 -6.67 -5.32
N GLY A 116 -21.77 -6.71 -4.27
CA GLY A 116 -21.50 -7.52 -3.09
C GLY A 116 -20.43 -6.90 -2.20
N TYR A 117 -19.99 -7.63 -1.18
CA TYR A 117 -18.95 -7.21 -0.25
C TYR A 117 -17.68 -8.04 -0.47
N PHE A 118 -16.54 -7.36 -0.64
CA PHE A 118 -15.23 -8.00 -0.77
C PHE A 118 -14.27 -7.42 0.26
N GLU A 119 -13.65 -8.29 1.03
CA GLU A 119 -12.50 -7.93 1.85
C GLU A 119 -11.25 -7.99 1.00
N THR A 120 -10.47 -6.92 1.02
CA THR A 120 -9.22 -6.83 0.28
C THR A 120 -8.09 -6.45 1.24
N ASP A 121 -6.99 -7.17 1.16
CA ASP A 121 -5.79 -6.98 1.96
C ASP A 121 -4.61 -6.72 1.03
N ALA A 122 -4.10 -5.49 1.03
CA ALA A 122 -3.00 -5.07 0.21
C ALA A 122 -1.73 -4.89 1.08
N ASN A 123 -0.74 -5.72 0.84
CA ASN A 123 0.58 -5.65 1.44
C ASN A 123 1.59 -5.23 0.38
N ALA A 124 2.46 -4.27 0.68
CA ALA A 124 3.46 -3.78 -0.25
C ALA A 124 4.85 -3.73 0.37
N ILE A 125 5.83 -4.14 -0.39
CA ILE A 125 7.26 -4.01 -0.07
C ILE A 125 7.93 -3.26 -1.21
N SER A 126 8.70 -2.21 -0.89
CA SER A 126 9.42 -1.44 -1.91
C SER A 126 10.84 -1.12 -1.49
N VAL A 127 11.68 -0.87 -2.49
CA VAL A 127 12.97 -0.19 -2.31
C VAL A 127 12.82 1.21 -2.85
N ASP A 128 13.01 2.19 -1.98
CA ASP A 128 12.76 3.59 -2.27
C ASP A 128 14.05 4.40 -2.39
N LEU A 129 14.13 5.20 -3.43
CA LEU A 129 15.06 6.31 -3.51
C LEU A 129 14.46 7.50 -2.73
N MET A 130 15.21 8.03 -1.78
CA MET A 130 14.79 9.11 -0.91
C MET A 130 15.66 10.34 -1.10
N LEU A 131 15.01 11.49 -1.23
CA LEU A 131 15.67 12.79 -1.25
C LEU A 131 15.15 13.62 -0.10
N ARG A 132 16.04 14.17 0.74
CA ARG A 132 15.68 15.07 1.83
C ARG A 132 16.40 16.40 1.72
N LEU A 133 15.77 17.46 2.22
CA LEU A 133 16.36 18.78 2.35
C LEU A 133 16.61 19.09 3.84
N PRO A 134 17.86 19.06 4.33
CA PRO A 134 18.16 19.33 5.74
C PRO A 134 18.14 20.84 6.02
N LEU A 135 17.07 21.30 6.69
CA LEU A 135 16.86 22.69 7.10
C LEU A 135 17.12 22.86 8.59
N LEU A 136 17.39 24.09 9.02
CA LEU A 136 17.62 24.48 10.43
C LEU A 136 18.66 23.59 11.13
N LYS A 137 19.86 23.53 10.51
CA LYS A 137 21.01 22.82 11.09
C LYS A 137 21.50 23.54 12.36
N SER A 138 21.84 22.74 13.37
CA SER A 138 22.44 23.20 14.63
C SER A 138 23.38 22.13 15.17
N ASP A 139 24.14 22.43 16.22
CA ASP A 139 25.03 21.46 16.89
C ASP A 139 24.25 20.24 17.42
N ASP A 140 23.00 20.46 17.89
CA ASP A 140 22.11 19.40 18.35
C ASP A 140 21.37 18.67 17.21
N ALA A 141 21.36 19.24 16.01
CA ALA A 141 20.69 18.69 14.83
C ALA A 141 21.54 18.91 13.57
N PRO A 142 22.69 18.26 13.44
CA PRO A 142 23.64 18.47 12.33
C PRO A 142 23.04 18.07 10.98
N GLN A 143 22.10 17.15 10.98
CA GLN A 143 21.35 16.69 9.79
C GLN A 143 20.11 17.57 9.48
N GLY A 144 19.92 18.67 10.22
CA GLY A 144 18.75 19.56 10.08
C GLY A 144 17.60 19.16 10.97
N ARG A 145 17.02 20.14 11.66
CA ARG A 145 15.88 19.94 12.57
C ARG A 145 14.57 19.69 11.81
N VAL A 146 14.43 20.33 10.66
CA VAL A 146 13.28 20.16 9.77
C VAL A 146 13.77 19.59 8.45
N GLN A 147 13.19 18.49 8.02
CA GLN A 147 13.65 17.74 6.85
C GLN A 147 12.45 17.41 5.95
N PRO A 148 12.06 18.31 5.03
CA PRO A 148 11.20 17.91 3.93
C PRO A 148 11.87 16.82 3.10
N TYR A 149 11.10 15.84 2.68
CA TYR A 149 11.63 14.73 1.86
C TYR A 149 10.61 14.26 0.83
N VAL A 150 11.12 13.62 -0.19
CA VAL A 150 10.35 12.85 -1.16
C VAL A 150 10.95 11.46 -1.27
N ALA A 151 10.11 10.48 -1.58
CA ALA A 151 10.54 9.10 -1.81
C ALA A 151 9.80 8.53 -3.02
N VAL A 152 10.49 7.71 -3.81
CA VAL A 152 9.92 7.05 -4.97
C VAL A 152 10.51 5.65 -5.11
N GLY A 153 9.68 4.68 -5.44
CA GLY A 153 10.13 3.30 -5.65
C GLY A 153 9.06 2.42 -6.28
N PRO A 154 9.48 1.27 -6.85
CA PRO A 154 8.58 0.24 -7.34
C PRO A 154 8.19 -0.69 -6.19
N PRO A 155 6.97 -0.63 -5.66
CA PRO A 155 6.50 -1.61 -4.69
C PRO A 155 6.11 -2.93 -5.39
N LEU A 156 6.42 -4.04 -4.74
CA LEU A 156 5.82 -5.32 -4.98
C LEU A 156 4.59 -5.45 -4.08
N PHE A 157 3.41 -5.52 -4.67
CA PHE A 157 2.16 -5.75 -3.97
C PHE A 157 1.83 -7.23 -3.88
N ILE A 158 1.38 -7.65 -2.73
CA ILE A 158 0.75 -8.94 -2.47
C ILE A 158 -0.67 -8.61 -2.02
N THR A 159 -1.61 -8.72 -2.95
CA THR A 159 -3.01 -8.32 -2.72
C THR A 159 -3.90 -9.56 -2.67
N THR A 160 -4.64 -9.72 -1.59
CA THR A 160 -5.58 -10.82 -1.41
C THR A 160 -6.99 -10.28 -1.40
N ILE A 161 -7.89 -10.90 -2.16
CA ILE A 161 -9.31 -10.59 -2.20
C ILE A 161 -10.14 -11.78 -1.70
N THR A 162 -11.15 -11.50 -0.89
CA THR A 162 -12.05 -12.52 -0.33
C THR A 162 -13.51 -12.07 -0.44
N PRO A 163 -14.34 -12.72 -1.27
CA PRO A 163 -15.78 -12.46 -1.30
C PRO A 163 -16.44 -12.86 0.01
N ARG A 164 -17.26 -12.00 0.62
CA ARG A 164 -17.93 -12.27 1.90
C ARG A 164 -19.44 -12.39 1.80
N ALA A 165 -20.08 -11.50 1.10
CA ALA A 165 -21.53 -11.47 0.97
C ALA A 165 -21.88 -11.18 -0.49
N THR A 166 -21.57 -12.10 -1.38
CA THR A 166 -21.89 -12.01 -2.79
C THR A 166 -22.80 -13.17 -3.21
N ARG A 167 -23.70 -12.91 -4.16
CA ARG A 167 -24.47 -13.96 -4.82
C ARG A 167 -23.79 -14.50 -6.08
N GLN A 168 -22.72 -13.82 -6.51
CA GLN A 168 -22.04 -14.08 -7.78
C GLN A 168 -20.83 -14.99 -7.61
N PHE A 169 -20.18 -14.97 -6.45
CA PHE A 169 -18.96 -15.73 -6.18
C PHE A 169 -19.14 -16.70 -5.02
N HIS A 170 -18.32 -17.72 -5.01
CA HIS A 170 -18.23 -18.65 -3.89
C HIS A 170 -17.72 -17.90 -2.65
N ASN A 171 -18.54 -17.81 -1.61
CA ASN A 171 -18.17 -17.10 -0.38
C ASN A 171 -16.95 -17.74 0.27
N GLN A 172 -16.03 -16.88 0.77
CA GLN A 172 -14.80 -17.25 1.48
C GLN A 172 -13.70 -17.90 0.61
N GLU A 173 -13.88 -17.99 -0.69
CA GLU A 173 -12.75 -18.31 -1.57
C GLU A 173 -11.86 -17.07 -1.68
N SER A 174 -10.58 -17.22 -1.31
CA SER A 174 -9.61 -16.14 -1.41
C SER A 174 -8.69 -16.38 -2.61
N ASP A 175 -8.36 -15.32 -3.32
CA ASP A 175 -7.29 -15.35 -4.30
C ASP A 175 -6.27 -14.24 -4.00
N THR A 176 -5.02 -14.50 -4.35
CA THR A 176 -3.89 -13.61 -4.09
C THR A 176 -3.14 -13.34 -5.37
N ASP A 177 -3.01 -12.07 -5.70
CA ASP A 177 -2.20 -11.58 -6.79
C ASP A 177 -0.90 -10.96 -6.29
N VAL A 178 0.16 -11.11 -7.08
CA VAL A 178 1.47 -10.52 -6.84
C VAL A 178 1.87 -9.68 -8.04
N SER A 179 1.80 -8.37 -7.88
CA SER A 179 2.05 -7.41 -8.97
C SER A 179 2.97 -6.28 -8.57
N PHE A 180 3.72 -5.76 -9.56
CA PHE A 180 4.49 -4.54 -9.37
C PHE A 180 3.59 -3.32 -9.54
N GLY A 181 3.85 -2.32 -8.72
CA GLY A 181 3.19 -1.03 -8.77
C GLY A 181 4.17 0.13 -8.84
N PHE A 182 3.63 1.31 -8.63
CA PHE A 182 4.36 2.56 -8.47
C PHE A 182 4.05 3.17 -7.10
N LYS A 183 5.06 3.77 -6.46
CA LYS A 183 4.90 4.55 -5.22
C LYS A 183 5.63 5.87 -5.32
N GLY A 184 4.94 6.93 -4.94
CA GLY A 184 5.52 8.25 -4.67
C GLY A 184 5.08 8.73 -3.29
N ALA A 185 6.00 9.33 -2.53
CA ALA A 185 5.69 9.90 -1.23
C ALA A 185 6.37 11.25 -1.05
N ALA A 186 5.75 12.14 -0.29
CA ALA A 186 6.30 13.41 0.12
C ALA A 186 5.93 13.68 1.59
N GLY A 187 6.88 14.16 2.37
CA GLY A 187 6.66 14.38 3.78
C GLY A 187 7.60 15.39 4.40
N VAL A 188 7.39 15.64 5.67
CA VAL A 188 8.25 16.49 6.50
C VAL A 188 8.53 15.75 7.80
N ALA A 189 9.81 15.55 8.10
CA ALA A 189 10.27 15.04 9.37
C ALA A 189 10.81 16.19 10.24
N VAL A 190 10.46 16.18 11.51
CA VAL A 190 10.90 17.15 12.51
C VAL A 190 11.61 16.41 13.63
N GLN A 191 12.90 16.70 13.80
CA GLN A 191 13.69 16.13 14.88
C GLN A 191 13.25 16.73 16.23
N VAL A 192 12.73 15.88 17.10
CA VAL A 192 12.26 16.28 18.44
C VAL A 192 13.28 15.98 19.52
N TYR A 193 14.15 15.02 19.29
CA TYR A 193 15.26 14.64 20.16
C TYR A 193 16.45 14.17 19.32
N LYS A 194 17.67 14.02 19.91
CA LYS A 194 18.90 13.69 19.18
C LYS A 194 18.76 12.54 18.17
N ASN A 195 18.07 11.50 18.58
CA ASN A 195 17.90 10.27 17.79
C ASN A 195 16.42 10.00 17.41
N LEU A 196 15.54 10.98 17.59
CA LEU A 196 14.11 10.80 17.40
C LEU A 196 13.52 11.96 16.57
N ALA A 197 12.82 11.62 15.53
CA ALA A 197 12.00 12.55 14.76
C ALA A 197 10.56 12.07 14.68
N VAL A 198 9.63 13.01 14.50
CA VAL A 198 8.25 12.74 14.10
C VAL A 198 8.08 13.19 12.66
N PHE A 199 7.20 12.54 11.92
CA PHE A 199 6.96 12.95 10.54
C PHE A 199 5.50 12.82 10.14
N GLY A 200 5.13 13.63 9.14
CA GLY A 200 3.91 13.49 8.38
C GLY A 200 4.26 13.20 6.93
N GLU A 201 3.55 12.28 6.29
CA GLU A 201 3.79 11.85 4.92
C GLU A 201 2.46 11.73 4.17
N TYR A 202 2.44 12.27 2.96
CA TYR A 202 1.46 11.91 1.94
C TYR A 202 2.08 10.88 1.01
N ARG A 203 1.33 9.83 0.71
CA ARG A 203 1.77 8.73 -0.15
C ARG A 203 0.72 8.45 -1.20
N PHE A 204 1.17 8.29 -2.43
CA PHE A 204 0.40 7.79 -3.54
C PHE A 204 0.94 6.44 -3.97
N THR A 205 0.04 5.49 -4.25
CA THR A 205 0.39 4.19 -4.81
C THR A 205 -0.56 3.80 -5.91
N HIS A 206 -0.02 3.15 -6.93
CA HIS A 206 -0.77 2.59 -8.06
C HIS A 206 -0.39 1.14 -8.25
N VAL A 207 -1.40 0.26 -8.39
CA VAL A 207 -1.22 -1.16 -8.72
C VAL A 207 -2.46 -1.67 -9.46
N SER A 208 -2.29 -2.63 -10.37
CA SER A 208 -3.35 -3.24 -11.17
C SER A 208 -3.41 -4.74 -10.93
N PRO A 209 -4.01 -5.21 -9.81
CA PRO A 209 -4.10 -6.62 -9.48
C PRO A 209 -5.11 -7.35 -10.38
N GLU A 210 -4.83 -8.64 -10.58
CA GLU A 210 -5.70 -9.57 -11.31
C GLU A 210 -6.02 -10.78 -10.44
N PHE A 211 -7.30 -10.99 -10.13
CA PHE A 211 -7.76 -12.09 -9.30
C PHE A 211 -8.52 -13.13 -10.11
N GLN A 212 -8.39 -14.40 -9.71
CA GLN A 212 -9.12 -15.52 -10.27
C GLN A 212 -10.00 -16.15 -9.19
N LEU A 213 -11.30 -15.93 -9.30
CA LEU A 213 -12.30 -16.47 -8.39
C LEU A 213 -13.22 -17.46 -9.13
N HIS A 214 -13.94 -18.28 -8.38
CA HIS A 214 -15.00 -19.12 -8.97
C HIS A 214 -16.36 -18.46 -8.73
N ASP A 215 -17.19 -18.43 -9.78
CA ASP A 215 -18.58 -18.01 -9.68
C ASP A 215 -19.42 -19.04 -8.88
N ALA A 216 -20.68 -18.74 -8.64
CA ALA A 216 -21.59 -19.65 -7.94
C ALA A 216 -21.83 -20.99 -8.69
N ALA A 217 -21.51 -21.06 -9.98
CA ALA A 217 -21.58 -22.27 -10.81
C ALA A 217 -20.19 -22.96 -10.98
N LEU A 218 -19.19 -22.53 -10.20
CA LEU A 218 -17.79 -23.03 -10.22
C LEU A 218 -17.04 -22.76 -11.53
N ASN A 219 -17.47 -21.79 -12.33
CA ASN A 219 -16.69 -21.32 -13.46
C ASN A 219 -15.64 -20.32 -12.99
N LYS A 220 -14.46 -20.33 -13.66
CA LYS A 220 -13.42 -19.35 -13.38
C LYS A 220 -13.81 -17.98 -13.91
N ALA A 221 -13.83 -17.00 -13.01
CA ALA A 221 -13.99 -15.60 -13.29
C ALA A 221 -12.69 -14.85 -12.97
N THR A 222 -12.23 -14.04 -13.90
CA THR A 222 -11.07 -13.17 -13.71
C THR A 222 -11.56 -11.77 -13.40
N LEU A 223 -11.13 -11.21 -12.26
CA LEU A 223 -11.37 -9.82 -11.86
C LEU A 223 -10.11 -9.00 -12.06
N ARG A 224 -10.25 -7.84 -12.69
CA ARG A 224 -9.17 -6.84 -12.84
C ARG A 224 -9.69 -5.49 -12.40
N THR A 225 -8.89 -4.80 -11.61
CA THR A 225 -9.15 -3.41 -11.20
C THR A 225 -7.83 -2.69 -11.03
N ASP A 226 -7.89 -1.37 -11.10
CA ASP A 226 -6.77 -0.52 -10.73
C ASP A 226 -6.99 -0.02 -9.29
N LEU A 227 -5.93 0.08 -8.50
CA LEU A 227 -5.95 0.62 -7.15
C LEU A 227 -5.04 1.84 -7.09
N ASP A 228 -5.63 3.02 -7.24
CA ASP A 228 -4.98 4.30 -7.01
C ASP A 228 -5.29 4.74 -5.59
N THR A 229 -4.29 4.69 -4.73
CA THR A 229 -4.48 4.89 -3.29
C THR A 229 -3.68 6.08 -2.78
N HIS A 230 -4.38 6.98 -2.12
CA HIS A 230 -3.87 8.16 -1.44
C HIS A 230 -3.84 7.92 0.06
N SER A 231 -2.69 8.06 0.71
CA SER A 231 -2.55 7.84 2.15
C SER A 231 -2.00 9.07 2.84
N ALA A 232 -2.57 9.43 3.97
CA ALA A 232 -2.05 10.43 4.89
C ALA A 232 -1.55 9.70 6.14
N LEU A 233 -0.24 9.76 6.37
CA LEU A 233 0.47 8.99 7.38
C LEU A 233 1.16 9.90 8.38
N VAL A 234 1.23 9.47 9.62
CA VAL A 234 2.07 10.07 10.66
C VAL A 234 2.94 8.98 11.28
N GLY A 235 4.14 9.32 11.69
CA GLY A 235 5.05 8.32 12.21
C GLY A 235 6.16 8.87 13.07
N ILE A 236 6.95 7.95 13.59
CA ILE A 236 8.12 8.18 14.41
C ILE A 236 9.32 7.56 13.69
N SER A 237 10.44 8.29 13.70
CA SER A 237 11.69 7.91 13.07
C SER A 237 12.81 7.87 14.12
N ALA A 238 13.38 6.70 14.34
CA ALA A 238 14.63 6.55 15.08
C ALA A 238 15.81 6.72 14.12
N ARG A 239 16.86 7.44 14.57
CA ARG A 239 18.01 7.83 13.73
C ARG A 239 19.32 7.63 14.49
N TRP A 240 20.36 7.11 13.79
CA TRP A 240 21.68 6.88 14.38
C TRP A 240 22.82 6.85 13.33
#